data_0e4c08c1f0b5bb4453fa8520f5d10dcc
#
_entry.id   0e4c08c1f0b5bb4453fa8520f5d10dcc
#
_cell.length_a   1.000
_cell.length_b   1.000
_cell.length_c   1.000
_cell.angle_alpha   90.00
_cell.angle_beta   90.00
_cell.angle_gamma   90.00
#
_symmetry.space_group_name_H-M   'P 1'
#
loop_
_entity.id
_entity.type
_entity.pdbx_description
1 polymer ?
#
loop_
_entity_poly.entity_id
_entity_poly.type
_entity_poly.pdbx_seq_one_letter_code
_entity_poly.pdbx_strand_id
1 'polypeptide(L)'
;MYADSVQQVIDELGRLPGIGPRSAQRLALHLMKVTVEDTTRLTVAIDEMKAKVRFCDRCFNLAEGELCAVCTDDRRDSSVLCVVEDPRDIVAVERTGGFRGRYHVLGGAISPIEGIGPDQLRVREMLARLEPEGVVEVILATNPNIEGEATAMYLARLLAPLGVEVTKIASGLPVGGDLEYADELTLGRALEGRRRLDGG
;
A
#
# COMPACT_ATOMS: atom_id res chain seq x y z
N MET A 1 36.24 -18.28 -7.95
CA MET A 1 35.21 -18.58 -8.98
C MET A 1 34.27 -19.58 -8.35
N TYR A 2 32.97 -19.35 -8.36
CA TYR A 2 31.97 -20.32 -7.88
C TYR A 2 31.63 -21.32 -8.98
N ALA A 3 31.07 -22.47 -8.62
CA ALA A 3 30.46 -23.38 -9.59
C ALA A 3 29.28 -22.65 -10.28
N ASP A 4 29.03 -22.99 -11.57
CA ASP A 4 28.07 -22.26 -12.41
C ASP A 4 26.65 -22.20 -11.80
N SER A 5 26.19 -23.32 -11.20
CA SER A 5 24.89 -23.36 -10.52
C SER A 5 24.80 -22.44 -9.30
N VAL A 6 25.90 -22.26 -8.57
CA VAL A 6 25.96 -21.33 -7.44
C VAL A 6 25.94 -19.88 -7.93
N GLN A 7 26.72 -19.61 -9.01
CA GLN A 7 26.74 -18.28 -9.60
C GLN A 7 25.36 -17.88 -10.13
N GLN A 8 24.66 -18.80 -10.78
CA GLN A 8 23.29 -18.54 -11.27
C GLN A 8 22.33 -18.14 -10.15
N VAL A 9 22.37 -18.82 -9.00
CA VAL A 9 21.55 -18.42 -7.83
C VAL A 9 21.93 -17.04 -7.30
N ILE A 10 23.24 -16.73 -7.26
CA ILE A 10 23.72 -15.40 -6.86
C ILE A 10 23.16 -14.33 -7.79
N ASP A 11 23.22 -14.57 -9.09
CA ASP A 11 22.77 -13.62 -10.12
C ASP A 11 21.25 -13.39 -10.03
N GLU A 12 20.45 -14.43 -9.88
CA GLU A 12 18.99 -14.31 -9.73
C GLU A 12 18.58 -13.58 -8.43
N LEU A 13 19.24 -13.92 -7.33
CA LEU A 13 19.00 -13.19 -6.06
C LEU A 13 19.44 -11.72 -6.14
N GLY A 14 20.50 -11.43 -6.88
CA GLY A 14 21.00 -10.07 -7.11
C GLY A 14 20.09 -9.19 -7.96
N ARG A 15 19.15 -9.77 -8.70
CA ARG A 15 18.11 -9.05 -9.45
C ARG A 15 16.95 -8.57 -8.57
N LEU A 16 16.85 -9.11 -7.36
CA LEU A 16 15.79 -8.70 -6.45
C LEU A 16 16.07 -7.30 -5.86
N PRO A 17 15.06 -6.42 -5.80
CA PRO A 17 15.23 -5.07 -5.27
C PRO A 17 15.71 -5.12 -3.81
N GLY A 18 16.71 -4.30 -3.47
CA GLY A 18 17.31 -4.24 -2.14
C GLY A 18 18.33 -5.35 -1.84
N ILE A 19 18.56 -6.29 -2.75
CA ILE A 19 19.58 -7.33 -2.60
C ILE A 19 20.84 -6.95 -3.39
N GLY A 20 21.85 -6.43 -2.69
CA GLY A 20 23.17 -6.15 -3.28
C GLY A 20 24.01 -7.41 -3.46
N PRO A 21 25.14 -7.33 -4.21
CA PRO A 21 25.98 -8.48 -4.56
C PRO A 21 26.46 -9.29 -3.33
N ARG A 22 26.85 -8.61 -2.24
CA ARG A 22 27.28 -9.29 -1.00
C ARG A 22 26.14 -10.06 -0.33
N SER A 23 24.93 -9.51 -0.34
CA SER A 23 23.75 -10.17 0.22
C SER A 23 23.34 -11.37 -0.63
N ALA A 24 23.30 -11.23 -1.96
CA ALA A 24 23.02 -12.31 -2.90
C ALA A 24 23.97 -13.49 -2.68
N GLN A 25 25.29 -13.22 -2.60
CA GLN A 25 26.30 -14.24 -2.33
C GLN A 25 26.06 -14.95 -1.00
N ARG A 26 25.82 -14.19 0.08
CA ARG A 26 25.56 -14.75 1.42
C ARG A 26 24.32 -15.63 1.44
N LEU A 27 23.24 -15.22 0.76
CA LEU A 27 21.99 -15.97 0.67
C LEU A 27 22.19 -17.26 -0.14
N ALA A 28 22.85 -17.21 -1.31
CA ALA A 28 23.14 -18.40 -2.11
C ALA A 28 23.97 -19.43 -1.34
N LEU A 29 25.03 -19.01 -0.65
CA LEU A 29 25.84 -19.89 0.18
C LEU A 29 25.07 -20.45 1.40
N HIS A 30 24.09 -19.71 1.94
CA HIS A 30 23.18 -20.23 2.95
C HIS A 30 22.26 -21.30 2.40
N LEU A 31 21.62 -21.05 1.24
CA LEU A 31 20.76 -22.02 0.58
C LEU A 31 21.47 -23.32 0.20
N MET A 32 22.77 -23.25 -0.10
CA MET A 32 23.58 -24.45 -0.34
C MET A 32 23.78 -25.32 0.93
N LYS A 33 23.71 -24.71 2.13
CA LYS A 33 23.96 -25.41 3.40
C LYS A 33 22.70 -25.98 4.06
N VAL A 34 21.53 -25.43 3.75
CA VAL A 34 20.25 -25.93 4.27
C VAL A 34 19.84 -27.22 3.57
N THR A 35 18.82 -27.88 4.08
CA THR A 35 18.34 -29.14 3.50
C THR A 35 17.65 -28.92 2.16
N VAL A 36 17.52 -29.98 1.36
CA VAL A 36 16.76 -29.93 0.10
C VAL A 36 15.29 -29.62 0.36
N GLU A 37 14.74 -30.11 1.49
CA GLU A 37 13.37 -29.84 1.91
C GLU A 37 13.14 -28.34 2.16
N ASP A 38 14.09 -27.66 2.79
CA ASP A 38 14.00 -26.21 3.06
C ASP A 38 14.03 -25.41 1.75
N THR A 39 14.91 -25.76 0.83
CA THR A 39 14.96 -25.09 -0.48
C THR A 39 13.72 -25.36 -1.31
N THR A 40 13.21 -26.61 -1.31
CA THR A 40 11.98 -26.98 -1.99
C THR A 40 10.80 -26.21 -1.41
N ARG A 41 10.69 -26.09 -0.10
CA ARG A 41 9.61 -25.30 0.53
C ARG A 41 9.62 -23.84 0.07
N LEU A 42 10.79 -23.23 -0.08
CA LEU A 42 10.91 -21.85 -0.57
C LEU A 42 10.49 -21.74 -2.04
N THR A 43 10.97 -22.62 -2.90
CA THR A 43 10.63 -22.59 -4.33
C THR A 43 9.14 -22.86 -4.56
N VAL A 44 8.56 -23.84 -3.88
CA VAL A 44 7.11 -24.11 -3.93
C VAL A 44 6.30 -22.91 -3.46
N ALA A 45 6.70 -22.25 -2.37
CA ALA A 45 5.98 -21.06 -1.89
C ALA A 45 6.00 -19.91 -2.92
N ILE A 46 7.12 -19.72 -3.64
CA ILE A 46 7.21 -18.71 -4.71
C ILE A 46 6.30 -19.07 -5.88
N ASP A 47 6.33 -20.34 -6.31
CA ASP A 47 5.51 -20.84 -7.42
C ASP A 47 4.02 -20.75 -7.09
N GLU A 48 3.61 -21.16 -5.88
CA GLU A 48 2.22 -21.04 -5.40
C GLU A 48 1.74 -19.60 -5.35
N MET A 49 2.56 -18.70 -4.83
CA MET A 49 2.24 -17.25 -4.81
C MET A 49 2.00 -16.75 -6.24
N LYS A 50 2.88 -17.08 -7.20
CA LYS A 50 2.76 -16.67 -8.60
C LYS A 50 1.55 -17.28 -9.29
N ALA A 51 1.17 -18.49 -8.93
CA ALA A 51 0.04 -19.20 -9.53
C ALA A 51 -1.32 -18.77 -8.96
N LYS A 52 -1.39 -18.46 -7.66
CA LYS A 52 -2.65 -18.25 -6.94
C LYS A 52 -3.00 -16.77 -6.72
N VAL A 53 -1.97 -15.90 -6.53
CA VAL A 53 -2.23 -14.51 -6.15
C VAL A 53 -2.54 -13.66 -7.38
N ARG A 54 -3.66 -12.94 -7.31
CA ARG A 54 -4.14 -11.98 -8.29
C ARG A 54 -4.63 -10.70 -7.60
N PHE A 55 -4.97 -9.69 -8.37
CA PHE A 55 -5.66 -8.53 -7.82
C PHE A 55 -7.15 -8.84 -7.61
N CYS A 56 -7.69 -8.38 -6.49
CA CYS A 56 -9.12 -8.44 -6.18
C CYS A 56 -9.92 -7.66 -7.24
N ASP A 57 -10.94 -8.25 -7.82
CA ASP A 57 -11.74 -7.64 -8.89
C ASP A 57 -12.51 -6.38 -8.43
N ARG A 58 -12.69 -6.21 -7.11
CA ARG A 58 -13.38 -5.04 -6.54
C ARG A 58 -12.44 -3.93 -6.09
N CYS A 59 -11.41 -4.24 -5.31
CA CYS A 59 -10.60 -3.23 -4.63
C CYS A 59 -9.13 -3.21 -5.04
N PHE A 60 -8.70 -4.15 -5.89
CA PHE A 60 -7.31 -4.31 -6.37
C PHE A 60 -6.28 -4.62 -5.28
N ASN A 61 -6.72 -5.05 -4.09
CA ASN A 61 -5.84 -5.70 -3.12
C ASN A 61 -5.39 -7.07 -3.63
N LEU A 62 -4.40 -7.67 -2.98
CA LEU A 62 -3.99 -9.06 -3.26
C LEU A 62 -5.06 -10.04 -2.77
N ALA A 63 -5.36 -11.04 -3.62
CA ALA A 63 -6.35 -12.08 -3.36
C ALA A 63 -5.93 -13.42 -3.99
N GLU A 64 -6.38 -14.54 -3.44
CA GLU A 64 -6.25 -15.85 -4.07
C GLU A 64 -7.52 -16.25 -4.86
N GLY A 65 -8.58 -15.48 -4.78
CA GLY A 65 -9.83 -15.62 -5.52
C GLY A 65 -10.25 -14.34 -6.21
N GLU A 66 -11.51 -14.26 -6.65
CA GLU A 66 -12.06 -13.06 -7.26
C GLU A 66 -12.06 -11.87 -6.29
N LEU A 67 -12.39 -12.11 -5.02
CA LEU A 67 -12.43 -11.10 -3.97
C LEU A 67 -11.42 -11.41 -2.85
N CYS A 68 -10.81 -10.36 -2.31
CA CYS A 68 -9.94 -10.47 -1.14
C CYS A 68 -10.75 -10.60 0.17
N ALA A 69 -10.08 -11.00 1.25
CA ALA A 69 -10.69 -11.18 2.57
C ALA A 69 -11.41 -9.92 3.10
N VAL A 70 -10.94 -8.72 2.75
CA VAL A 70 -11.63 -7.48 3.12
C VAL A 70 -12.94 -7.33 2.37
N CYS A 71 -12.95 -7.61 1.06
CA CYS A 71 -14.15 -7.46 0.22
C CYS A 71 -15.22 -8.53 0.45
N THR A 72 -14.85 -9.67 1.04
CA THR A 72 -15.77 -10.77 1.41
C THR A 72 -16.30 -10.65 2.84
N ASP A 73 -15.76 -9.75 3.67
CA ASP A 73 -16.24 -9.56 5.04
C ASP A 73 -17.45 -8.61 5.07
N ASP A 74 -18.65 -9.19 5.20
CA ASP A 74 -19.93 -8.46 5.23
C ASP A 74 -20.12 -7.59 6.48
N ARG A 75 -19.26 -7.74 7.50
CA ARG A 75 -19.29 -6.90 8.71
C ARG A 75 -18.66 -5.52 8.48
N ARG A 76 -18.03 -5.31 7.32
CA ARG A 76 -17.40 -4.04 6.98
C ARG A 76 -18.39 -3.04 6.44
N ASP A 77 -18.22 -1.81 6.86
CA ASP A 77 -19.01 -0.69 6.42
C ASP A 77 -18.69 -0.35 4.96
N SER A 78 -19.64 -0.59 4.06
CA SER A 78 -19.48 -0.27 2.63
C SER A 78 -19.60 1.22 2.33
N SER A 79 -20.16 2.01 3.26
CA SER A 79 -20.34 3.45 3.08
C SER A 79 -19.05 4.26 3.23
N VAL A 80 -17.98 3.64 3.79
CA VAL A 80 -16.67 4.28 4.00
C VAL A 80 -15.60 3.60 3.15
N LEU A 81 -15.00 4.35 2.23
CA LEU A 81 -13.97 3.85 1.31
C LEU A 81 -12.62 4.51 1.60
N CYS A 82 -11.66 3.72 2.05
CA CYS A 82 -10.26 4.15 2.23
C CYS A 82 -9.47 3.89 0.94
N VAL A 83 -8.95 4.95 0.33
CA VAL A 83 -8.18 4.90 -0.93
C VAL A 83 -6.71 4.96 -0.61
N VAL A 84 -5.96 3.94 -1.04
CA VAL A 84 -4.53 3.76 -0.81
C VAL A 84 -3.77 3.60 -2.12
N GLU A 85 -2.46 3.78 -2.11
CA GLU A 85 -1.62 3.64 -3.30
C GLU A 85 -1.29 2.17 -3.61
N ASP A 86 -1.00 1.36 -2.59
CA ASP A 86 -0.47 -0.01 -2.72
C ASP A 86 -1.16 -0.97 -1.75
N PRO A 87 -1.29 -2.26 -2.06
CA PRO A 87 -1.81 -3.26 -1.13
C PRO A 87 -1.12 -3.31 0.24
N ARG A 88 0.16 -2.92 0.33
CA ARG A 88 0.91 -2.85 1.59
C ARG A 88 0.33 -1.81 2.56
N ASP A 89 -0.26 -0.76 2.03
CA ASP A 89 -0.87 0.32 2.83
C ASP A 89 -2.10 -0.20 3.57
N ILE A 90 -2.87 -1.10 2.93
CA ILE A 90 -4.00 -1.79 3.59
C ILE A 90 -3.51 -2.53 4.84
N VAL A 91 -2.39 -3.26 4.72
CA VAL A 91 -1.83 -4.00 5.86
C VAL A 91 -1.44 -3.05 7.01
N ALA A 92 -0.92 -1.87 6.67
CA ALA A 92 -0.57 -0.86 7.67
C ALA A 92 -1.81 -0.31 8.39
N VAL A 93 -2.88 0.01 7.66
CA VAL A 93 -4.14 0.49 8.24
C VAL A 93 -4.82 -0.61 9.07
N GLU A 94 -4.88 -1.85 8.58
CA GLU A 94 -5.50 -2.98 9.28
C GLU A 94 -4.81 -3.29 10.63
N ARG A 95 -3.50 -3.09 10.73
CA ARG A 95 -2.77 -3.26 12.00
C ARG A 95 -3.24 -2.33 13.11
N THR A 96 -3.87 -1.22 12.78
CA THR A 96 -4.44 -0.30 13.80
C THR A 96 -5.64 -0.89 14.50
N GLY A 97 -6.34 -1.85 13.87
CA GLY A 97 -7.58 -2.46 14.35
C GLY A 97 -8.78 -1.50 14.44
N GLY A 98 -8.59 -0.22 14.11
CA GLY A 98 -9.61 0.83 14.24
C GLY A 98 -10.46 1.07 13.00
N PHE A 99 -10.03 0.64 11.82
CA PHE A 99 -10.75 0.87 10.58
C PHE A 99 -11.70 -0.30 10.23
N ARG A 100 -12.95 0.02 9.90
CA ARG A 100 -13.98 -0.98 9.58
C ARG A 100 -14.60 -0.78 8.20
N GLY A 101 -14.14 0.20 7.44
CA GLY A 101 -14.58 0.44 6.07
C GLY A 101 -13.96 -0.52 5.04
N ARG A 102 -14.18 -0.24 3.78
CA ARG A 102 -13.60 -0.93 2.63
C ARG A 102 -12.42 -0.16 2.05
N TYR A 103 -11.65 -0.81 1.18
CA TYR A 103 -10.48 -0.21 0.54
C TYR A 103 -10.63 -0.12 -0.97
N HIS A 104 -9.82 0.77 -1.55
CA HIS A 104 -9.51 0.79 -2.97
C HIS A 104 -8.02 1.08 -3.17
N VAL A 105 -7.35 0.23 -3.96
CA VAL A 105 -5.93 0.38 -4.28
C VAL A 105 -5.81 1.04 -5.66
N LEU A 106 -5.11 2.19 -5.70
CA LEU A 106 -4.90 2.95 -6.93
C LEU A 106 -3.88 2.28 -7.87
N GLY A 107 -2.93 1.53 -7.31
CA GLY A 107 -1.81 0.93 -8.05
C GLY A 107 -0.60 1.86 -8.20
N GLY A 108 -0.56 2.96 -7.45
CA GLY A 108 0.52 3.95 -7.43
C GLY A 108 0.03 5.35 -7.10
N ALA A 109 0.85 6.34 -7.40
CA ALA A 109 0.57 7.76 -7.29
C ALA A 109 0.86 8.49 -8.60
N ILE A 110 0.29 9.67 -8.79
CA ILE A 110 0.60 10.54 -9.93
C ILE A 110 2.05 11.01 -9.79
N SER A 111 2.90 10.66 -10.75
CA SER A 111 4.32 11.02 -10.78
C SER A 111 4.73 11.48 -12.19
N PRO A 112 4.75 12.79 -12.45
CA PRO A 112 5.18 13.31 -13.75
C PRO A 112 6.64 12.95 -14.10
N ILE A 113 7.48 12.78 -13.08
CA ILE A 113 8.90 12.42 -13.27
C ILE A 113 9.02 10.99 -13.79
N GLU A 114 8.16 10.09 -13.31
CA GLU A 114 8.10 8.68 -13.74
C GLU A 114 7.14 8.48 -14.93
N GLY A 115 6.51 9.54 -15.42
CA GLY A 115 5.54 9.49 -16.51
C GLY A 115 4.21 8.85 -16.11
N ILE A 116 3.89 8.77 -14.82
CA ILE A 116 2.65 8.17 -14.32
C ILE A 116 1.58 9.24 -14.22
N GLY A 117 0.59 9.15 -15.12
CA GLY A 117 -0.60 10.00 -15.12
C GLY A 117 -1.81 9.35 -14.44
N PRO A 118 -2.90 10.11 -14.24
CA PRO A 118 -4.13 9.58 -13.63
C PRO A 118 -4.75 8.40 -14.37
N ASP A 119 -4.54 8.32 -15.69
CA ASP A 119 -5.09 7.27 -16.54
C ASP A 119 -4.42 5.90 -16.32
N GLN A 120 -3.24 5.90 -15.71
CA GLN A 120 -2.50 4.69 -15.35
C GLN A 120 -2.88 4.18 -13.96
N LEU A 121 -3.62 4.97 -13.20
CA LEU A 121 -4.15 4.63 -11.88
C LEU A 121 -5.59 4.12 -11.99
N ARG A 122 -6.02 3.33 -11.02
CA ARG A 122 -7.37 2.74 -10.97
C ARG A 122 -8.43 3.70 -10.45
N VAL A 123 -8.39 4.94 -10.95
CA VAL A 123 -9.31 6.01 -10.54
C VAL A 123 -10.71 5.77 -11.09
N ARG A 124 -10.83 5.29 -12.34
CA ARG A 124 -12.12 4.99 -12.97
C ARG A 124 -12.88 3.91 -12.22
N GLU A 125 -12.17 2.85 -11.83
CA GLU A 125 -12.72 1.74 -11.08
C GLU A 125 -13.16 2.19 -9.68
N MET A 126 -12.42 3.10 -9.03
CA MET A 126 -12.83 3.72 -7.78
C MET A 126 -14.17 4.46 -7.93
N LEU A 127 -14.27 5.34 -8.92
CA LEU A 127 -15.47 6.12 -9.16
C LEU A 127 -16.69 5.23 -9.45
N ALA A 128 -16.51 4.17 -10.22
CA ALA A 128 -17.57 3.23 -10.57
C ALA A 128 -18.15 2.47 -9.36
N ARG A 129 -17.46 2.48 -8.21
CA ARG A 129 -17.92 1.84 -6.97
C ARG A 129 -18.75 2.73 -6.07
N LEU A 130 -18.61 4.05 -6.19
CA LEU A 130 -19.18 5.00 -5.21
C LEU A 130 -20.72 4.86 -5.09
N GLU A 131 -21.43 4.96 -6.18
CA GLU A 131 -22.88 4.88 -6.19
C GLU A 131 -23.40 3.46 -5.89
N PRO A 132 -22.94 2.38 -6.57
CA PRO A 132 -23.44 1.03 -6.32
C PRO A 132 -23.16 0.51 -4.90
N GLU A 133 -22.07 0.94 -4.25
CA GLU A 133 -21.75 0.53 -2.88
C GLU A 133 -22.33 1.47 -1.82
N GLY A 134 -22.96 2.57 -2.22
CA GLY A 134 -23.55 3.57 -1.32
C GLY A 134 -22.47 4.30 -0.51
N VAL A 135 -21.34 4.61 -1.14
CA VAL A 135 -20.20 5.29 -0.46
C VAL A 135 -20.60 6.72 -0.12
N VAL A 136 -20.51 7.08 1.16
CA VAL A 136 -20.77 8.44 1.67
C VAL A 136 -19.48 9.17 2.04
N GLU A 137 -18.43 8.43 2.40
CA GLU A 137 -17.12 9.00 2.74
C GLU A 137 -16.00 8.30 1.97
N VAL A 138 -15.10 9.10 1.38
CA VAL A 138 -13.83 8.65 0.80
C VAL A 138 -12.68 9.21 1.60
N ILE A 139 -11.93 8.32 2.25
CA ILE A 139 -10.72 8.67 3.01
C ILE A 139 -9.51 8.54 2.08
N LEU A 140 -8.84 9.64 1.79
CA LEU A 140 -7.61 9.65 1.00
C LEU A 140 -6.43 9.31 1.91
N ALA A 141 -5.92 8.10 1.77
CA ALA A 141 -4.81 7.55 2.55
C ALA A 141 -3.57 7.33 1.66
N THR A 142 -3.28 8.30 0.78
CA THR A 142 -2.05 8.35 0.00
C THR A 142 -0.84 8.70 0.88
N ASN A 143 0.35 8.34 0.41
CA ASN A 143 1.58 8.62 1.16
C ASN A 143 1.78 10.14 1.36
N PRO A 144 2.34 10.59 2.50
CA PRO A 144 2.55 12.00 2.80
C PRO A 144 3.81 12.57 2.12
N ASN A 145 4.04 12.20 0.86
CA ASN A 145 5.07 12.71 -0.04
C ASN A 145 4.47 13.60 -1.15
N ILE A 146 5.29 14.16 -2.02
CA ILE A 146 4.84 15.10 -3.06
C ILE A 146 3.85 14.43 -4.02
N GLU A 147 4.12 13.21 -4.46
CA GLU A 147 3.30 12.44 -5.38
C GLU A 147 1.96 12.06 -4.76
N GLY A 148 1.97 11.59 -3.51
CA GLY A 148 0.75 11.24 -2.77
C GLY A 148 -0.12 12.45 -2.47
N GLU A 149 0.48 13.61 -2.14
CA GLU A 149 -0.25 14.87 -1.96
C GLU A 149 -0.90 15.34 -3.28
N ALA A 150 -0.15 15.31 -4.40
CA ALA A 150 -0.67 15.66 -5.70
C ALA A 150 -1.83 14.73 -6.11
N THR A 151 -1.70 13.43 -5.82
CA THR A 151 -2.73 12.42 -6.06
C THR A 151 -3.97 12.69 -5.22
N ALA A 152 -3.82 12.97 -3.91
CA ALA A 152 -4.93 13.33 -3.03
C ALA A 152 -5.67 14.57 -3.53
N MET A 153 -4.95 15.62 -3.90
CA MET A 153 -5.55 16.86 -4.42
C MET A 153 -6.31 16.62 -5.73
N TYR A 154 -5.76 15.80 -6.63
CA TYR A 154 -6.43 15.42 -7.86
C TYR A 154 -7.73 14.68 -7.58
N LEU A 155 -7.70 13.65 -6.73
CA LEU A 155 -8.87 12.86 -6.35
C LEU A 155 -9.92 13.72 -5.63
N ALA A 156 -9.54 14.60 -4.71
CA ALA A 156 -10.45 15.49 -4.02
C ALA A 156 -11.23 16.39 -4.98
N ARG A 157 -10.56 16.95 -5.99
CA ARG A 157 -11.23 17.77 -7.04
C ARG A 157 -12.20 16.94 -7.88
N LEU A 158 -11.84 15.69 -8.18
CA LEU A 158 -12.65 14.79 -8.97
C LEU A 158 -13.90 14.31 -8.20
N LEU A 159 -13.77 14.12 -6.89
CA LEU A 159 -14.84 13.65 -6.00
C LEU A 159 -15.79 14.78 -5.55
N ALA A 160 -15.32 16.02 -5.48
CA ALA A 160 -16.08 17.17 -4.99
C ALA A 160 -17.49 17.32 -5.63
N PRO A 161 -17.69 17.15 -6.96
CA PRO A 161 -19.01 17.28 -7.57
C PRO A 161 -19.93 16.07 -7.33
N LEU A 162 -19.44 14.96 -6.76
CA LEU A 162 -20.18 13.69 -6.61
C LEU A 162 -20.97 13.61 -5.30
N GLY A 163 -20.85 14.61 -4.41
CA GLY A 163 -21.61 14.67 -3.16
C GLY A 163 -21.17 13.70 -2.08
N VAL A 164 -19.99 13.09 -2.22
CA VAL A 164 -19.37 12.27 -1.18
C VAL A 164 -18.49 13.14 -0.28
N GLU A 165 -18.42 12.83 1.02
CA GLU A 165 -17.48 13.45 1.92
C GLU A 165 -16.07 12.98 1.59
N VAL A 166 -15.12 13.91 1.46
CA VAL A 166 -13.72 13.59 1.18
C VAL A 166 -12.88 13.98 2.37
N THR A 167 -12.30 13.01 3.02
CA THR A 167 -11.40 13.20 4.16
C THR A 167 -9.99 12.72 3.81
N LYS A 168 -9.02 13.10 4.62
CA LYS A 168 -7.62 12.67 4.49
C LYS A 168 -7.08 12.28 5.85
N ILE A 169 -6.21 11.26 5.87
CA ILE A 169 -5.52 10.90 7.10
C ILE A 169 -4.70 12.08 7.62
N ALA A 170 -4.79 12.33 8.93
CA ALA A 170 -4.08 13.43 9.57
C ALA A 170 -2.57 13.24 9.47
N SER A 171 -1.87 14.32 9.14
CA SER A 171 -0.41 14.41 9.24
C SER A 171 -0.04 15.06 10.55
N GLY A 172 1.04 14.61 11.20
CA GLY A 172 1.46 15.21 12.45
C GLY A 172 2.63 14.48 13.11
N LEU A 173 2.91 14.85 14.33
CA LEU A 173 3.99 14.27 15.12
C LEU A 173 3.67 12.83 15.49
N PRO A 174 4.65 11.92 15.43
CA PRO A 174 4.47 10.56 15.90
C PRO A 174 4.29 10.54 17.42
N VAL A 175 3.42 9.64 17.90
CA VAL A 175 3.21 9.45 19.34
C VAL A 175 4.49 8.92 19.97
N GLY A 176 4.92 9.56 21.08
CA GLY A 176 6.15 9.20 21.81
C GLY A 176 7.43 9.83 21.27
N GLY A 177 7.34 10.73 20.28
CA GLY A 177 8.47 11.52 19.82
C GLY A 177 8.58 12.86 20.55
N ASP A 178 9.80 13.34 20.77
CA ASP A 178 10.07 14.66 21.30
C ASP A 178 9.99 15.74 20.21
N LEU A 179 9.45 16.90 20.53
CA LEU A 179 9.29 18.02 19.60
C LEU A 179 10.60 18.49 18.97
N GLU A 180 11.69 18.43 19.72
CA GLU A 180 13.00 18.90 19.26
C GLU A 180 13.62 18.05 18.15
N TYR A 181 13.16 16.80 17.98
CA TYR A 181 13.64 15.90 16.90
C TYR A 181 12.74 15.90 15.68
N ALA A 182 11.62 16.64 15.71
CA ALA A 182 10.74 16.75 14.56
C ALA A 182 11.37 17.69 13.51
N ASP A 183 11.34 17.29 12.25
CA ASP A 183 11.70 18.19 11.16
C ASP A 183 10.70 19.34 11.01
N GLU A 184 11.16 20.46 10.45
CA GLU A 184 10.37 21.68 10.33
C GLU A 184 9.06 21.49 9.55
N LEU A 185 9.06 20.64 8.53
CA LEU A 185 7.88 20.38 7.71
C LEU A 185 6.82 19.60 8.49
N THR A 186 7.23 18.55 9.20
CA THR A 186 6.36 17.73 10.06
C THR A 186 5.76 18.58 11.18
N LEU A 187 6.56 19.43 11.82
CA LEU A 187 6.09 20.32 12.88
C LEU A 187 5.14 21.38 12.33
N GLY A 188 5.42 21.96 11.16
CA GLY A 188 4.55 22.90 10.46
C GLY A 188 3.17 22.30 10.18
N ARG A 189 3.13 21.10 9.61
CA ARG A 189 1.87 20.37 9.34
C ARG A 189 1.10 20.04 10.62
N ALA A 190 1.79 19.68 11.69
CA ALA A 190 1.16 19.41 12.98
C ALA A 190 0.50 20.69 13.57
N LEU A 191 1.14 21.85 13.43
CA LEU A 191 0.59 23.14 13.84
C LEU A 191 -0.61 23.57 13.00
N GLU A 192 -0.57 23.35 11.67
CA GLU A 192 -1.70 23.61 10.78
C GLU A 192 -2.91 22.72 11.12
N GLY A 193 -2.66 21.41 11.31
CA GLY A 193 -3.67 20.41 11.65
C GLY A 193 -4.07 20.38 13.12
N ARG A 194 -3.68 21.34 13.96
CA ARG A 194 -3.97 21.37 15.39
C ARG A 194 -5.48 21.32 15.66
N ARG A 195 -5.88 20.51 16.62
CA ARG A 195 -7.28 20.37 17.04
C ARG A 195 -7.55 21.18 18.32
N ARG A 196 -8.78 21.65 18.47
CA ARG A 196 -9.24 22.18 19.75
C ARG A 196 -9.27 21.07 20.78
N LEU A 197 -8.77 21.35 21.98
CA LEU A 197 -9.00 20.50 23.13
C LEU A 197 -10.32 21.00 23.75
N ASP A 198 -11.43 20.42 23.32
CA ASP A 198 -12.70 20.62 24.02
C ASP A 198 -12.58 19.81 25.30
N GLY A 199 -12.61 20.48 26.44
CA GLY A 199 -12.63 19.84 27.76
C GLY A 199 -13.89 18.97 27.81
N GLY A 200 -13.69 17.62 27.80
CA GLY A 200 -14.74 16.63 27.91
C GLY A 200 -15.52 16.71 29.21
#